data_37196c9938b02a250606a5a485eb7715
#
_entry.id   37196c9938b02a250606a5a485eb7715
#
_cell.length_a   1.000
_cell.length_b   1.000
_cell.length_c   1.000
_cell.angle_alpha   90.00
_cell.angle_beta   90.00
_cell.angle_gamma   90.00
#
_symmetry.space_group_name_H-M   'P 1'
#
loop_
_entity.id
_entity.type
_entity.pdbx_description
1 polymer ?
#
loop_
_entity_poly.entity_id
_entity_poly.type
_entity_poly.pdbx_seq_one_letter_code
_entity_poly.pdbx_strand_id
1 'polypeptide(L)'
;MKVQFLGAAQTVTGSCYMIEACGKRFCIDCGMHQGNKAIEERNRNPRPYAPGNIDFILVTHAHIDHSGLLPLMVREGFSKPIYCTKATSELLEIMLQDSAHIQEMEAQWEAKKYSRRGLKNPPEALYTTEDALKTA
;
A
#
# COMPACT_ATOMS: atom_id res chain seq x y z
N MET A 1 -19.34 16.52 -5.61
CA MET A 1 -18.50 15.54 -4.87
C MET A 1 -18.58 14.20 -5.55
N LYS A 2 -17.46 13.53 -5.68
CA LYS A 2 -17.37 12.19 -6.28
C LYS A 2 -16.65 11.26 -5.31
N VAL A 3 -17.21 10.07 -5.06
CA VAL A 3 -16.59 9.04 -4.23
C VAL A 3 -16.37 7.80 -5.09
N GLN A 4 -15.14 7.28 -5.07
CA GLN A 4 -14.76 6.09 -5.81
C GLN A 4 -14.23 5.04 -4.84
N PHE A 5 -14.82 3.84 -4.91
CA PHE A 5 -14.43 2.71 -4.06
C PHE A 5 -13.31 1.94 -4.76
N LEU A 6 -12.09 2.05 -4.26
CA LEU A 6 -10.90 1.42 -4.84
C LEU A 6 -10.54 0.09 -4.21
N GLY A 7 -11.11 -0.21 -3.04
CA GLY A 7 -10.92 -1.47 -2.34
C GLY A 7 -11.92 -1.65 -1.22
N ALA A 8 -11.89 -2.80 -0.57
CA ALA A 8 -12.87 -3.24 0.44
C ALA A 8 -14.33 -3.12 -0.03
N ALA A 9 -14.56 -3.12 -1.33
CA ALA A 9 -15.89 -3.16 -1.92
C ALA A 9 -16.25 -4.62 -2.14
N GLN A 10 -17.27 -5.10 -1.41
CA GLN A 10 -17.68 -6.51 -1.36
C GLN A 10 -16.58 -7.46 -0.84
N THR A 11 -15.54 -6.90 -0.22
CA THR A 11 -14.47 -7.62 0.48
C THR A 11 -14.10 -6.87 1.75
N VAL A 12 -13.38 -7.52 2.66
CA VAL A 12 -13.07 -6.93 3.97
C VAL A 12 -11.77 -6.11 3.95
N THR A 13 -10.78 -6.51 3.16
CA THR A 13 -9.44 -5.92 3.19
C THR A 13 -9.16 -5.02 1.98
N GLY A 14 -8.09 -4.25 2.07
CA GLY A 14 -7.69 -3.35 0.98
C GLY A 14 -8.49 -2.05 0.95
N SER A 15 -8.85 -1.51 2.10
CA SER A 15 -9.68 -0.31 2.18
C SER A 15 -9.01 0.90 1.53
N CYS A 16 -9.70 1.49 0.57
CA CYS A 16 -9.27 2.72 -0.08
C CYS A 16 -10.47 3.41 -0.75
N TYR A 17 -10.74 4.62 -0.34
CA TYR A 17 -11.77 5.47 -0.95
C TYR A 17 -11.12 6.71 -1.53
N MET A 18 -11.33 6.97 -2.81
CA MET A 18 -10.88 8.22 -3.42
C MET A 18 -12.04 9.20 -3.50
N ILE A 19 -11.83 10.39 -3.00
CA ILE A 19 -12.84 11.45 -2.93
C ILE A 19 -12.35 12.66 -3.71
N GLU A 20 -13.24 13.20 -4.54
CA GLU A 20 -13.06 14.49 -5.21
C GLU A 20 -14.10 15.45 -4.67
N ALA A 21 -13.64 16.50 -3.98
CA ALA A 21 -14.50 17.51 -3.40
C ALA A 21 -13.75 18.85 -3.24
N CYS A 22 -14.45 19.95 -3.43
CA CYS A 22 -13.90 21.30 -3.25
C CYS A 22 -12.58 21.53 -4.03
N GLY A 23 -12.46 20.98 -5.22
CA GLY A 23 -11.26 21.11 -6.05
C GLY A 23 -10.07 20.26 -5.57
N LYS A 24 -10.27 19.37 -4.60
CA LYS A 24 -9.25 18.48 -4.06
C LYS A 24 -9.57 17.02 -4.38
N ARG A 25 -8.50 16.23 -4.54
CA ARG A 25 -8.59 14.79 -4.70
C ARG A 25 -7.78 14.15 -3.57
N PHE A 26 -8.42 13.33 -2.76
CA PHE A 26 -7.75 12.69 -1.61
C PHE A 26 -8.25 11.27 -1.39
N CYS A 27 -7.44 10.47 -0.73
CA CYS A 27 -7.81 9.12 -0.34
C CYS A 27 -8.09 9.04 1.16
N ILE A 28 -9.06 8.21 1.51
CA ILE A 28 -9.25 7.73 2.89
C ILE A 28 -8.77 6.30 2.91
N ASP A 29 -7.71 6.05 3.65
CA ASP A 29 -6.97 4.81 3.73
C ASP A 29 -6.29 4.42 2.39
N CYS A 30 -5.31 3.57 2.48
CA CYS A 30 -4.61 2.97 1.36
C CYS A 30 -4.14 1.59 1.81
N GLY A 31 -5.10 0.67 1.87
CA GLY A 31 -4.93 -0.61 2.52
C GLY A 31 -4.41 -1.71 1.60
N MET A 32 -3.70 -2.65 2.23
CA MET A 32 -3.24 -3.86 1.56
C MET A 32 -4.37 -4.87 1.48
N HIS A 33 -4.56 -5.48 0.32
CA HIS A 33 -5.44 -6.63 0.16
C HIS A 33 -4.80 -7.85 0.82
N GLN A 34 -5.54 -8.49 1.71
CA GLN A 34 -5.11 -9.67 2.44
C GLN A 34 -6.14 -10.78 2.27
N GLY A 35 -5.68 -12.01 2.11
CA GLY A 35 -6.54 -13.17 1.92
C GLY A 35 -5.84 -14.26 1.13
N ASN A 36 -6.54 -14.88 0.19
CA ASN A 36 -5.92 -15.87 -0.69
C ASN A 36 -5.03 -15.19 -1.74
N LYS A 37 -4.28 -15.99 -2.48
CA LYS A 37 -3.32 -15.50 -3.47
C LYS A 37 -3.96 -14.59 -4.52
N ALA A 38 -5.16 -14.91 -4.97
CA ALA A 38 -5.87 -14.09 -5.97
C ALA A 38 -6.22 -12.70 -5.42
N ILE A 39 -6.61 -12.61 -4.15
CA ILE A 39 -6.91 -11.34 -3.49
C ILE A 39 -5.61 -10.54 -3.28
N GLU A 40 -4.55 -11.19 -2.82
CA GLU A 40 -3.26 -10.52 -2.57
C GLU A 40 -2.63 -9.98 -3.86
N GLU A 41 -2.84 -10.63 -4.99
CA GLU A 41 -2.36 -10.12 -6.28
C GLU A 41 -2.99 -8.79 -6.68
N ARG A 42 -4.15 -8.43 -6.13
CA ARG A 42 -4.76 -7.11 -6.35
C ARG A 42 -3.87 -5.96 -5.89
N ASN A 43 -2.97 -6.19 -4.95
CA ASN A 43 -2.00 -5.18 -4.52
C ASN A 43 -1.06 -4.74 -5.65
N ARG A 44 -0.89 -5.57 -6.67
CA ARG A 44 -0.03 -5.32 -7.83
C ARG A 44 -0.77 -4.70 -9.01
N ASN A 45 -2.09 -4.54 -8.92
CA ASN A 45 -2.87 -3.93 -9.99
C ASN A 45 -2.45 -2.48 -10.22
N PRO A 46 -2.46 -2.00 -11.47
CA PRO A 46 -2.23 -0.58 -11.76
C PRO A 46 -3.23 0.30 -11.01
N ARG A 47 -2.75 1.45 -10.53
CA ARG A 47 -3.62 2.42 -9.88
C ARG A 47 -4.52 3.06 -10.94
N PRO A 48 -5.81 3.26 -10.66
CA PRO A 48 -6.73 3.96 -11.59
C PRO A 48 -6.48 5.48 -11.63
N TYR A 49 -5.49 5.95 -10.92
CA TYR A 49 -5.09 7.35 -10.82
C TYR A 49 -3.57 7.43 -10.64
N ALA A 50 -2.98 8.58 -11.00
CA ALA A 50 -1.57 8.84 -10.72
C ALA A 50 -1.40 9.25 -9.24
N PRO A 51 -0.61 8.54 -8.42
CA PRO A 51 -0.42 8.89 -7.02
C PRO A 51 0.05 10.33 -6.79
N GLY A 52 0.86 10.87 -7.70
CA GLY A 52 1.32 12.26 -7.64
C GLY A 52 0.20 13.30 -7.77
N ASN A 53 -0.97 12.93 -8.26
CA ASN A 53 -2.14 13.80 -8.40
C ASN A 53 -3.09 13.76 -7.20
N ILE A 54 -2.76 12.99 -6.17
CA ILE A 54 -3.50 12.96 -4.92
C ILE A 54 -2.99 14.09 -4.02
N ASP A 55 -3.88 14.91 -3.52
CA ASP A 55 -3.53 16.08 -2.70
C ASP A 55 -3.15 15.72 -1.27
N PHE A 56 -3.76 14.69 -0.71
CA PHE A 56 -3.42 14.16 0.61
C PHE A 56 -4.09 12.80 0.84
N ILE A 57 -3.66 12.11 1.88
CA ILE A 57 -4.27 10.86 2.34
C ILE A 57 -4.66 11.01 3.81
N LEU A 58 -5.86 10.57 4.15
CA LEU A 58 -6.30 10.44 5.54
C LEU A 58 -6.24 8.96 5.92
N VAL A 59 -5.54 8.65 7.00
CA VAL A 59 -5.46 7.28 7.52
C VAL A 59 -6.31 7.16 8.78
N THR A 60 -7.28 6.27 8.75
CA THR A 60 -8.22 6.08 9.86
C THR A 60 -7.56 5.42 11.07
N HIS A 61 -6.74 4.40 10.83
CA HIS A 61 -5.99 3.68 11.85
C HIS A 61 -4.86 2.86 11.22
N ALA A 62 -3.99 2.26 12.05
CA ALA A 62 -2.73 1.70 11.60
C ALA A 62 -2.81 0.27 11.03
N HIS A 63 -3.95 -0.41 11.02
CA HIS A 63 -4.05 -1.77 10.48
C HIS A 63 -3.59 -1.83 9.03
N ILE A 64 -2.90 -2.90 8.67
CA ILE A 64 -2.29 -3.08 7.33
C ILE A 64 -3.33 -3.07 6.20
N ASP A 65 -4.53 -3.57 6.44
CA ASP A 65 -5.62 -3.52 5.47
C ASP A 65 -6.20 -2.10 5.27
N HIS A 66 -5.71 -1.12 6.01
CA HIS A 66 -6.03 0.31 5.87
C HIS A 66 -4.83 1.19 5.54
N SER A 67 -3.61 0.71 5.75
CA SER A 67 -2.39 1.51 5.61
C SER A 67 -1.28 0.85 4.79
N GLY A 68 -1.39 -0.43 4.54
CA GLY A 68 -0.27 -1.26 4.06
C GLY A 68 0.24 -0.94 2.66
N LEU A 69 -0.49 -0.19 1.83
CA LEU A 69 -0.03 0.26 0.51
C LEU A 69 0.51 1.70 0.50
N LEU A 70 0.58 2.37 1.65
CA LEU A 70 1.16 3.72 1.71
C LEU A 70 2.59 3.79 1.15
N PRO A 71 3.51 2.88 1.50
CA PRO A 71 4.86 2.91 0.92
C PRO A 71 4.86 2.69 -0.59
N LEU A 72 3.93 1.90 -1.12
CA LEU A 72 3.78 1.71 -2.56
C LEU A 72 3.34 3.01 -3.24
N MET A 73 2.41 3.74 -2.64
CA MET A 73 2.00 5.06 -3.14
C MET A 73 3.17 6.04 -3.20
N VAL A 74 3.99 6.07 -2.16
CA VAL A 74 5.19 6.92 -2.12
C VAL A 74 6.18 6.51 -3.21
N ARG A 75 6.42 5.22 -3.37
CA ARG A 75 7.27 4.66 -4.44
C ARG A 75 6.76 5.05 -5.83
N GLU A 76 5.45 5.08 -6.03
CA GLU A 76 4.81 5.43 -7.30
C GLU A 76 4.64 6.94 -7.53
N GLY A 77 5.16 7.79 -6.65
CA GLY A 77 5.21 9.24 -6.84
C GLY A 77 4.37 10.10 -5.91
N PHE A 78 3.70 9.52 -4.92
CA PHE A 78 2.99 10.32 -3.92
C PHE A 78 3.99 11.03 -3.01
N SER A 79 3.86 12.35 -2.89
CA SER A 79 4.77 13.19 -2.10
C SER A 79 4.05 14.26 -1.26
N LYS A 80 2.76 14.08 -1.07
CA LYS A 80 1.92 15.01 -0.33
C LYS A 80 1.68 14.54 1.11
N PRO A 81 1.05 15.36 1.96
CA PRO A 81 0.84 14.98 3.37
C PRO A 81 -0.05 13.76 3.55
N ILE A 82 0.27 12.99 4.59
CA ILE A 82 -0.58 11.94 5.13
C ILE A 82 -1.03 12.40 6.52
N TYR A 83 -2.34 12.46 6.72
CA TYR A 83 -2.93 12.89 7.98
C TYR A 83 -3.46 11.71 8.76
N CYS A 84 -3.10 11.62 10.01
CA CYS A 84 -3.58 10.59 10.95
C CYS A 84 -3.42 11.08 12.39
N THR A 85 -3.90 10.30 13.35
CA THR A 85 -3.63 10.61 14.76
C THR A 85 -2.16 10.33 15.08
N LYS A 86 -1.67 10.97 16.15
CA LYS A 86 -0.30 10.74 16.61
C LYS A 86 -0.02 9.26 16.92
N ALA A 87 -0.96 8.59 17.60
CA ALA A 87 -0.83 7.17 17.90
C ALA A 87 -0.72 6.32 16.63
N THR A 88 -1.53 6.62 15.62
CA THR A 88 -1.45 5.94 14.33
C THR A 88 -0.09 6.17 13.67
N SER A 89 0.42 7.39 13.67
CA SER A 89 1.74 7.70 13.10
C SER A 89 2.86 6.90 13.76
N GLU A 90 2.87 6.84 15.08
CA GLU A 90 3.88 6.07 15.82
C GLU A 90 3.82 4.57 15.52
N LEU A 91 2.62 4.01 15.39
CA LEU A 91 2.45 2.60 15.01
C LEU A 91 2.87 2.35 13.56
N LEU A 92 2.55 3.25 12.65
CA LEU A 92 2.89 3.11 11.23
C LEU A 92 4.39 3.06 10.99
N GLU A 93 5.19 3.80 11.75
CA GLU A 93 6.65 3.76 11.65
C GLU A 93 7.18 2.34 11.84
N ILE A 94 6.62 1.61 12.78
CA ILE A 94 7.03 0.24 13.08
C ILE A 94 6.39 -0.76 12.11
N MET A 95 5.09 -0.65 11.91
CA MET A 95 4.31 -1.63 11.14
C MET A 95 4.67 -1.64 9.66
N LEU A 96 4.89 -0.48 9.06
CA LEU A 96 5.24 -0.40 7.65
C LEU A 96 6.66 -0.91 7.37
N GLN A 97 7.59 -0.66 8.26
CA GLN A 97 8.95 -1.21 8.15
C GLN A 97 8.95 -2.73 8.33
N ASP A 98 8.19 -3.24 9.28
CA ASP A 98 8.05 -4.68 9.50
C ASP A 98 7.40 -5.36 8.28
N SER A 99 6.34 -4.79 7.76
CA SER A 99 5.69 -5.28 6.53
C SER A 99 6.66 -5.31 5.35
N ALA A 100 7.44 -4.26 5.15
CA ALA A 100 8.44 -4.19 4.10
C ALA A 100 9.52 -5.25 4.27
N HIS A 101 10.01 -5.43 5.49
CA HIS A 101 11.02 -6.44 5.80
C HIS A 101 10.53 -7.86 5.51
N ILE A 102 9.33 -8.19 5.92
CA ILE A 102 8.70 -9.48 5.64
C ILE A 102 8.59 -9.70 4.13
N GLN A 103 8.15 -8.70 3.37
CA GLN A 103 8.03 -8.80 1.91
C GLN A 103 9.39 -8.98 1.24
N GLU A 104 10.42 -8.28 1.71
CA GLU A 104 11.78 -8.44 1.17
C GLU A 104 12.33 -9.85 1.43
N MET A 105 12.08 -10.40 2.62
CA MET A 105 12.48 -11.77 2.96
C MET A 105 11.75 -12.80 2.10
N GLU A 106 10.45 -12.65 1.93
CA GLU A 106 9.64 -13.52 1.07
C GLU A 106 10.10 -13.45 -0.39
N ALA A 107 10.42 -12.26 -0.88
CA ALA A 107 10.94 -12.07 -2.24
C ALA A 107 12.29 -12.77 -2.44
N GLN A 108 13.18 -12.70 -1.47
CA GLN A 108 14.48 -13.39 -1.50
C GLN A 108 14.29 -14.92 -1.52
N TRP A 109 13.36 -15.40 -0.72
CA TRP A 109 13.07 -16.83 -0.66
C TRP A 109 12.47 -17.35 -1.98
N GLU A 110 11.53 -16.62 -2.55
CA GLU A 110 10.94 -16.92 -3.85
C GLU A 110 12.01 -16.86 -4.97
N ALA A 111 12.93 -15.90 -4.93
CA ALA A 111 14.02 -15.79 -5.89
C ALA A 111 14.92 -17.04 -5.87
N LYS A 112 15.26 -17.55 -4.68
CA LYS A 112 16.02 -18.80 -4.54
C LYS A 112 15.26 -20.00 -5.08
N LYS A 113 13.96 -20.10 -4.79
CA LYS A 113 13.09 -21.14 -5.27
C LYS A 113 12.99 -21.14 -6.80
N TYR A 114 12.83 -19.96 -7.40
CA TYR A 114 12.81 -19.78 -8.86
C TYR A 114 14.14 -20.20 -9.49
N SER A 115 15.26 -19.80 -8.90
CA SER A 115 16.59 -20.19 -9.36
C SER A 115 16.78 -21.72 -9.37
N ARG A 116 16.37 -22.40 -8.30
CA ARG A 116 16.45 -23.87 -8.21
C ARG A 116 15.62 -24.59 -9.27
N ARG A 117 14.50 -24.00 -9.70
CA ARG A 117 13.59 -24.55 -10.71
C ARG A 117 13.91 -24.09 -12.13
N GLY A 118 14.96 -23.28 -12.33
CA GLY A 118 15.30 -22.69 -13.61
C GLY A 118 14.28 -21.70 -14.15
N LEU A 119 13.44 -21.14 -13.28
CA LEU A 119 12.44 -20.14 -13.63
C LEU A 119 13.05 -18.74 -13.61
N LYS A 120 12.49 -17.84 -14.43
CA LYS A 120 12.89 -16.44 -14.51
C LYS A 120 11.80 -15.54 -13.95
N ASN A 121 12.19 -14.30 -13.58
CA ASN A 121 11.27 -13.26 -13.09
C ASN A 121 10.53 -13.67 -11.82
N PRO A 122 11.22 -13.92 -10.70
CA PRO A 122 10.56 -14.18 -9.43
C PRO A 122 9.73 -12.95 -8.98
N PRO A 123 8.65 -13.15 -8.19
CA PRO A 123 7.91 -12.05 -7.64
C PRO A 123 8.81 -11.14 -6.79
N GLU A 124 8.67 -9.82 -6.95
CA GLU A 124 9.38 -8.83 -6.15
C GLU A 124 8.50 -8.35 -5.00
N ALA A 125 9.12 -7.77 -3.97
CA ALA A 125 8.39 -7.06 -2.92
C ALA A 125 7.62 -5.89 -3.52
N LEU A 126 6.43 -5.59 -2.98
CA LEU A 126 5.64 -4.43 -3.39
C LEU A 126 6.40 -3.14 -3.14
N TYR A 127 7.11 -3.07 -2.04
CA TYR A 127 7.95 -1.96 -1.65
C TYR A 127 9.07 -2.45 -0.73
N THR A 128 10.05 -1.61 -0.52
CA THR A 128 11.23 -1.91 0.30
C THR A 128 11.15 -1.22 1.66
N THR A 129 12.03 -1.62 2.58
CA THR A 129 12.19 -0.92 3.87
C THR A 129 12.54 0.55 3.66
N GLU A 130 13.32 0.88 2.63
CA GLU A 130 13.61 2.28 2.28
C GLU A 130 12.35 3.05 1.90
N ASP A 131 11.44 2.45 1.13
CA ASP A 131 10.15 3.05 0.78
C ASP A 131 9.30 3.29 2.03
N ALA A 132 9.29 2.34 2.97
CA ALA A 132 8.59 2.48 4.24
C ALA A 132 9.16 3.63 5.10
N LEU A 133 10.47 3.78 5.14
CA LEU A 133 11.14 4.88 5.84
C LEU A 133 10.78 6.25 5.25
N LYS A 134 10.69 6.35 3.93
CA LYS A 134 10.28 7.58 3.24
C LYS A 134 8.82 7.96 3.51
N THR A 135 7.99 7.00 3.89
CA THR A 135 6.57 7.19 4.18
C THR A 135 6.35 7.83 5.56
N ALA A 136 7.25 7.61 6.49
CA ALA A 136 7.16 8.07 7.87
C ALA A 136 7.27 9.61 8.02
#